data_c6fb18155c821ea9c9f3df2d2979219d
#
_entry.id   c6fb18155c821ea9c9f3df2d2979219d
#
_cell.length_a   1.000
_cell.length_b   1.000
_cell.length_c   1.000
_cell.angle_alpha   90.00
_cell.angle_beta   90.00
_cell.angle_gamma   90.00
#
_symmetry.space_group_name_H-M   'P 1'
#
loop_
_entity.id
_entity.type
_entity.pdbx_description
1 polymer ?
#
loop_
_entity_poly.entity_id
_entity_poly.type
_entity_poly.pdbx_seq_one_letter_code
_entity_poly.pdbx_strand_id
1 'polypeptide(L)'
;SLPGCWVQEFPYDRSTSGNYFVLFIGEQAKRSRDQVYEDLKKAGIQTKRYFYPPVHAQAIFQQYPMKLSAQLTQTKKASEEGLALPLYSHMTDQEIDTVCAEVKQLLA
;
A
#
# COMPACT_ATOMS: atom_id res chain seq x y z
N SER A 1 -10.61 -1.74 14.02
CA SER A 1 -9.35 -1.12 13.60
C SER A 1 -8.25 -2.17 13.50
N LEU A 2 -7.23 -1.88 12.69
CA LEU A 2 -6.08 -2.76 12.52
C LEU A 2 -4.85 -2.08 13.15
N PRO A 3 -4.30 -2.63 14.24
CA PRO A 3 -3.16 -2.01 14.91
C PRO A 3 -1.97 -1.81 13.95
N GLY A 4 -1.35 -0.64 14.01
CA GLY A 4 -0.21 -0.30 13.16
C GLY A 4 -0.54 -0.07 11.69
N CYS A 5 -1.80 -0.06 11.31
CA CYS A 5 -2.25 0.16 9.94
C CYS A 5 -3.05 1.46 9.82
N TRP A 6 -2.92 2.12 8.68
CA TRP A 6 -3.64 3.37 8.43
C TRP A 6 -3.90 3.56 6.94
N VAL A 7 -4.81 4.45 6.61
CA VAL A 7 -5.12 4.87 5.24
C VAL A 7 -4.99 6.37 5.14
N GLN A 8 -4.83 6.88 3.93
CA GLN A 8 -4.81 8.32 3.71
C GLN A 8 -6.16 8.93 4.05
N GLU A 9 -6.15 9.97 4.87
CA GLU A 9 -7.34 10.74 5.19
C GLU A 9 -7.50 11.90 4.22
N PHE A 10 -8.75 12.17 3.85
CA PHE A 10 -9.10 13.31 2.99
C PHE A 10 -9.90 14.32 3.80
N PRO A 11 -9.62 15.64 3.64
CA PRO A 11 -10.49 16.66 4.23
C PRO A 11 -11.94 16.49 3.76
N TYR A 12 -12.89 16.78 4.63
CA TYR A 12 -14.32 16.62 4.34
C TYR A 12 -14.82 17.45 3.15
N ASP A 13 -14.10 18.52 2.80
CA ASP A 13 -14.41 19.42 1.67
C ASP A 13 -13.79 18.96 0.33
N ARG A 14 -13.16 17.78 0.31
CA ARG A 14 -12.51 17.22 -0.88
C ARG A 14 -12.96 15.80 -1.14
N SER A 15 -12.97 15.44 -2.42
CA SER A 15 -13.20 14.07 -2.86
C SER A 15 -12.00 13.55 -3.61
N THR A 16 -11.85 12.22 -3.62
CA THR A 16 -10.80 11.54 -4.39
C THR A 16 -11.36 11.05 -5.71
N SER A 17 -10.49 10.89 -6.70
CA SER A 17 -10.85 10.24 -7.98
C SER A 17 -11.15 8.75 -7.81
N GLY A 18 -10.77 8.14 -6.67
CA GLY A 18 -11.02 6.73 -6.40
C GLY A 18 -10.18 5.77 -7.21
N ASN A 19 -9.05 6.20 -7.76
CA ASN A 19 -8.20 5.34 -8.60
C ASN A 19 -7.46 4.27 -7.80
N TYR A 20 -7.10 4.57 -6.56
CA TYR A 20 -6.34 3.65 -5.71
C TYR A 20 -6.88 3.66 -4.30
N PHE A 21 -6.88 2.51 -3.66
CA PHE A 21 -7.06 2.37 -2.23
C PHE A 21 -5.78 1.77 -1.65
N VAL A 22 -5.03 2.57 -0.89
CA VAL A 22 -3.75 2.17 -0.33
C VAL A 22 -3.87 1.99 1.17
N LEU A 23 -3.56 0.79 1.64
CA LEU A 23 -3.40 0.48 3.05
C LEU A 23 -1.92 0.59 3.39
N PHE A 24 -1.60 1.37 4.42
CA PHE A 24 -0.25 1.46 4.95
C PHE A 24 -0.12 0.54 6.14
N ILE A 25 0.90 -0.32 6.09
CA ILE A 25 1.17 -1.36 7.10
C ILE A 25 2.51 -1.03 7.73
N GLY A 26 2.45 -0.40 8.89
CA GLY A 26 3.63 0.09 9.59
C GLY A 26 4.30 -0.97 10.46
N GLU A 27 5.37 -0.58 11.12
CA GLU A 27 6.21 -1.48 11.93
C GLU A 27 5.46 -2.12 13.11
N GLN A 28 4.42 -1.47 13.60
CA GLN A 28 3.63 -1.98 14.73
C GLN A 28 2.51 -2.95 14.32
N ALA A 29 2.36 -3.18 13.01
CA ALA A 29 1.39 -4.13 12.53
C ALA A 29 1.83 -5.57 12.83
N LYS A 30 0.86 -6.47 12.92
CA LYS A 30 1.10 -7.89 13.20
C LYS A 30 2.00 -8.56 12.16
N ARG A 31 1.96 -8.08 10.92
CA ARG A 31 2.77 -8.58 9.79
C ARG A 31 3.33 -7.40 9.02
N SER A 32 4.46 -7.60 8.35
CA SER A 32 5.00 -6.58 7.45
C SER A 32 4.17 -6.48 6.17
N ARG A 33 4.28 -5.35 5.48
CA ARG A 33 3.67 -5.13 4.19
C ARG A 33 4.00 -6.26 3.20
N ASP A 34 5.24 -6.70 3.15
CA ASP A 34 5.67 -7.73 2.22
C ASP A 34 5.11 -9.10 2.57
N GLN A 35 4.98 -9.43 3.86
CA GLN A 35 4.30 -10.66 4.29
C GLN A 35 2.82 -10.65 3.90
N VAL A 36 2.13 -9.53 4.11
CA VAL A 36 0.72 -9.39 3.71
C VAL A 36 0.57 -9.50 2.19
N TYR A 37 1.47 -8.89 1.44
CA TYR A 37 1.49 -9.00 -0.02
C TYR A 37 1.56 -10.47 -0.48
N GLU A 38 2.49 -11.24 0.08
CA GLU A 38 2.65 -12.66 -0.27
C GLU A 38 1.47 -13.52 0.20
N ASP A 39 0.95 -13.27 1.38
CA ASP A 39 -0.17 -14.03 1.92
C ASP A 39 -1.47 -13.77 1.15
N LEU A 40 -1.73 -12.53 0.76
CA LEU A 40 -2.87 -12.19 -0.09
C LEU A 40 -2.74 -12.81 -1.49
N LYS A 41 -1.54 -12.83 -2.04
CA LYS A 41 -1.26 -13.49 -3.32
C LYS A 41 -1.58 -14.98 -3.26
N LYS A 42 -1.20 -15.65 -2.17
CA LYS A 42 -1.54 -17.07 -1.94
C LYS A 42 -3.06 -17.28 -1.83
N ALA A 43 -3.78 -16.31 -1.29
CA ALA A 43 -5.24 -16.36 -1.19
C ALA A 43 -5.95 -15.98 -2.51
N GLY A 44 -5.19 -15.72 -3.59
CA GLY A 44 -5.75 -15.33 -4.88
C GLY A 44 -6.09 -13.86 -5.01
N ILE A 45 -5.66 -13.02 -4.06
CA ILE A 45 -5.91 -11.58 -4.07
C ILE A 45 -4.67 -10.85 -4.56
N GLN A 46 -4.78 -10.20 -5.72
CA GLN A 46 -3.68 -9.44 -6.31
C GLN A 46 -3.64 -8.02 -5.74
N THR A 47 -2.50 -7.66 -5.18
CA THR A 47 -2.22 -6.32 -4.67
C THR A 47 -1.00 -5.73 -5.35
N LYS A 48 -0.75 -4.44 -5.16
CA LYS A 48 0.38 -3.75 -5.79
C LYS A 48 1.15 -2.94 -4.76
N ARG A 49 2.46 -2.91 -4.95
CA ARG A 49 3.37 -2.07 -4.15
C ARG A 49 3.76 -0.84 -4.97
N TYR A 50 2.90 0.16 -5.03
CA TYR A 50 3.11 1.40 -5.79
C TYR A 50 3.84 2.44 -4.92
N PHE A 51 5.05 2.81 -5.17
CA PHE A 51 5.97 2.18 -6.12
C PHE A 51 7.18 1.73 -5.32
N TYR A 52 7.54 0.47 -5.45
CA TYR A 52 8.66 -0.09 -4.70
C TYR A 52 9.61 -0.81 -5.65
N PRO A 53 10.90 -0.46 -5.64
CA PRO A 53 11.50 0.65 -4.88
C PRO A 53 11.04 2.02 -5.41
N PRO A 54 11.14 3.11 -4.61
CA PRO A 54 10.75 4.44 -5.07
C PRO A 54 11.64 4.89 -6.22
N VAL A 55 11.18 5.87 -7.02
CA VAL A 55 11.84 6.26 -8.27
C VAL A 55 13.34 6.52 -8.08
N HIS A 56 13.70 7.29 -7.06
CA HIS A 56 15.11 7.65 -6.81
C HIS A 56 15.98 6.45 -6.41
N ALA A 57 15.38 5.34 -5.96
CA ALA A 57 16.08 4.12 -5.57
C ALA A 57 16.03 3.03 -6.65
N GLN A 58 15.41 3.29 -7.81
CA GLN A 58 15.38 2.36 -8.92
C GLN A 58 16.80 2.11 -9.45
N ALA A 59 17.12 0.84 -9.73
CA ALA A 59 18.47 0.45 -10.17
C ALA A 59 18.96 1.22 -11.40
N ILE A 60 18.07 1.53 -12.33
CA ILE A 60 18.43 2.30 -13.53
C ILE A 60 18.94 3.71 -13.19
N PHE A 61 18.42 4.33 -12.14
CA PHE A 61 18.83 5.68 -11.74
C PHE A 61 20.06 5.70 -10.85
N GLN A 62 20.46 4.58 -10.28
CA GLN A 62 21.69 4.49 -9.49
C GLN A 62 22.97 4.67 -10.32
N GLN A 63 22.86 4.53 -11.63
CA GLN A 63 23.96 4.72 -12.58
C GLN A 63 24.24 6.20 -12.87
N TYR A 64 23.33 7.09 -12.51
CA TYR A 64 23.43 8.50 -12.85
C TYR A 64 23.57 9.35 -11.58
N PRO A 65 24.28 10.49 -11.67
CA PRO A 65 24.28 11.45 -10.58
C PRO A 65 22.89 11.96 -10.30
N MET A 66 22.45 11.88 -9.04
CA MET A 66 21.14 12.40 -8.62
C MET A 66 21.32 13.51 -7.60
N LYS A 67 20.46 14.53 -7.74
CA LYS A 67 20.35 15.60 -6.76
C LYS A 67 19.01 15.46 -6.05
N LEU A 68 19.06 15.21 -4.75
CA LEU A 68 17.88 15.15 -3.90
C LEU A 68 17.74 16.45 -3.14
N SER A 69 16.53 17.05 -3.16
CA SER A 69 16.25 18.27 -2.40
C SER A 69 16.11 17.99 -0.89
N ALA A 70 15.88 16.73 -0.52
CA ALA A 70 15.72 16.29 0.87
C ALA A 70 16.06 14.80 0.98
N GLN A 71 16.04 14.24 2.20
CA GLN A 71 16.28 12.82 2.43
C GLN A 71 15.13 11.91 1.95
N LEU A 72 14.00 12.48 1.58
CA LEU A 72 12.81 11.76 1.09
C LEU A 72 12.32 10.67 2.06
N THR A 73 12.36 10.95 3.37
CA THR A 73 11.99 10.02 4.43
C THR A 73 10.54 9.53 4.29
N GLN A 74 9.60 10.43 3.98
CA GLN A 74 8.20 10.07 3.82
C GLN A 74 7.96 9.24 2.54
N THR A 75 8.65 9.55 1.46
CA THR A 75 8.60 8.77 0.23
C THR A 75 9.09 7.34 0.47
N LYS A 76 10.21 7.19 1.16
CA LYS A 76 10.76 5.89 1.52
C LYS A 76 9.78 5.10 2.38
N LYS A 77 9.25 5.70 3.43
CA LYS A 77 8.27 5.09 4.33
C LYS A 77 7.01 4.65 3.57
N ALA A 78 6.45 5.51 2.74
CA ALA A 78 5.27 5.18 1.94
C ALA A 78 5.53 4.02 0.98
N SER A 79 6.71 3.96 0.35
CA SER A 79 7.06 2.87 -0.55
C SER A 79 7.25 1.52 0.16
N GLU A 80 7.73 1.53 1.39
CA GLU A 80 7.95 0.33 2.19
C GLU A 80 6.67 -0.20 2.85
N GLU A 81 5.75 0.68 3.24
CA GLU A 81 4.55 0.35 4.00
C GLU A 81 3.27 0.29 3.15
N GLY A 82 3.25 0.95 2.00
CA GLY A 82 2.04 1.08 1.18
C GLY A 82 1.72 -0.18 0.38
N LEU A 83 0.46 -0.59 0.43
CA LEU A 83 -0.08 -1.72 -0.33
C LEU A 83 -1.40 -1.30 -0.97
N ALA A 84 -1.43 -1.22 -2.30
CA ALA A 84 -2.66 -0.91 -3.02
C ALA A 84 -3.51 -2.17 -3.12
N LEU A 85 -4.70 -2.12 -2.51
CA LEU A 85 -5.68 -3.19 -2.55
C LEU A 85 -6.45 -3.17 -3.87
N PRO A 86 -7.08 -4.29 -4.29
CA PRO A 86 -7.88 -4.31 -5.51
C PRO A 86 -8.97 -3.25 -5.49
N LEU A 87 -9.06 -2.46 -6.56
CA LEU A 87 -10.12 -1.47 -6.75
C LEU A 87 -10.37 -1.30 -8.25
N TYR A 88 -11.56 -1.69 -8.70
CA TYR A 88 -11.98 -1.57 -10.09
C TYR A 88 -13.50 -1.34 -10.18
N SER A 89 -13.96 -0.76 -11.29
CA SER A 89 -15.32 -0.22 -11.41
C SER A 89 -16.43 -1.27 -11.33
N HIS A 90 -16.14 -2.52 -11.63
CA HIS A 90 -17.13 -3.62 -11.60
C HIS A 90 -16.99 -4.51 -10.37
N MET A 91 -16.30 -4.05 -9.36
CA MET A 91 -16.07 -4.81 -8.12
C MET A 91 -17.40 -4.98 -7.36
N THR A 92 -17.75 -6.23 -7.07
CA THR A 92 -18.98 -6.53 -6.32
C THR A 92 -18.75 -6.33 -4.82
N ASP A 93 -19.83 -6.15 -4.06
CA ASP A 93 -19.77 -6.06 -2.61
C ASP A 93 -19.15 -7.32 -1.98
N GLN A 94 -19.45 -8.49 -2.55
CA GLN A 94 -18.89 -9.75 -2.10
C GLN A 94 -17.37 -9.80 -2.29
N GLU A 95 -16.87 -9.29 -3.40
CA GLU A 95 -15.42 -9.20 -3.65
C GLU A 95 -14.75 -8.25 -2.67
N ILE A 96 -15.37 -7.10 -2.39
CA ILE A 96 -14.89 -6.15 -1.39
C ILE A 96 -14.85 -6.81 0.00
N ASP A 97 -15.91 -7.48 0.39
CA ASP A 97 -16.00 -8.16 1.68
C ASP A 97 -14.95 -9.26 1.81
N THR A 98 -14.68 -10.00 0.74
CA THR A 98 -13.64 -11.03 0.71
C THR A 98 -12.26 -10.43 0.95
N VAL A 99 -11.92 -9.35 0.25
CA VAL A 99 -10.63 -8.66 0.45
C VAL A 99 -10.52 -8.13 1.88
N CYS A 100 -11.56 -7.49 2.39
CA CYS A 100 -11.57 -6.96 3.75
C CYS A 100 -11.41 -8.07 4.80
N ALA A 101 -12.08 -9.21 4.61
CA ALA A 101 -11.99 -10.35 5.52
C ALA A 101 -10.58 -10.93 5.58
N GLU A 102 -9.93 -11.12 4.42
CA GLU A 102 -8.56 -11.63 4.35
C GLU A 102 -7.57 -10.66 4.99
N VAL A 103 -7.68 -9.36 4.71
CA VAL A 103 -6.83 -8.35 5.33
C VAL A 103 -6.99 -8.35 6.85
N LYS A 104 -8.22 -8.41 7.35
CA LYS A 104 -8.48 -8.48 8.79
C LYS A 104 -7.89 -9.73 9.41
N GLN A 105 -8.02 -10.88 8.76
CA GLN A 105 -7.47 -12.13 9.25
C GLN A 105 -5.96 -12.08 9.42
N LEU A 106 -5.27 -11.42 8.49
CA LEU A 106 -3.81 -11.31 8.51
C LEU A 106 -3.30 -10.28 9.53
N LEU A 107 -4.03 -9.22 9.77
CA LEU A 107 -3.55 -8.04 10.51
C LEU A 107 -4.24 -7.80 11.86
N ALA A 108 -5.32 -8.46 12.12
CA ALA A 108 -6.01 -8.32 13.40
C ALA A 108 -5.33 -9.04 14.57
#